data_25a649465e986da4b983de7459785f94
#
_entry.id   25a649465e986da4b983de7459785f94
#
_cell.length_a   1.000
_cell.length_b   1.000
_cell.length_c   1.000
_cell.angle_alpha   90.00
_cell.angle_beta   90.00
_cell.angle_gamma   90.00
#
_symmetry.space_group_name_H-M   'P 1'
#
loop_
_entity.id
_entity.type
_entity.pdbx_description
1 polymer ?
#
loop_
_entity_poly.entity_id
_entity_poly.type
_entity_poly.pdbx_seq_one_letter_code
_entity_poly.pdbx_strand_id
1 'polypeptide(L)'
;MATFVIERNIPGASELTPEQLREIAITSNRVVDSLGVVYTWRHSYVAGDKIYCIHETDDVETVLEHARRGGFPADVVVEVAAIISPETADR
;
A
#
# COMPACT_ATOMS: atom_id res chain seq x y z
N MET A 1 -10.55 -7.05 -10.21
CA MET A 1 -9.98 -6.54 -8.94
C MET A 1 -9.85 -5.03 -9.00
N ALA A 2 -10.02 -4.39 -7.87
CA ALA A 2 -9.82 -2.95 -7.76
C ALA A 2 -8.39 -2.62 -7.30
N THR A 3 -7.92 -1.45 -7.65
CA THR A 3 -6.63 -0.92 -7.20
C THR A 3 -6.89 0.19 -6.19
N PHE A 4 -6.15 0.18 -5.10
CA PHE A 4 -6.29 1.17 -4.03
C PHE A 4 -4.96 1.88 -3.78
N VAL A 5 -5.05 3.19 -3.53
CA VAL A 5 -3.93 3.97 -2.99
C VAL A 5 -4.18 4.15 -1.50
N ILE A 6 -3.17 3.85 -0.71
CA ILE A 6 -3.24 3.98 0.74
C ILE A 6 -2.20 5.01 1.16
N GLU A 7 -2.62 6.07 1.85
CA GLU A 7 -1.70 7.00 2.50
C GLU A 7 -1.56 6.63 3.96
N ARG A 8 -0.32 6.51 4.40
CA ARG A 8 0.03 6.21 5.78
C ARG A 8 0.88 7.34 6.34
N ASN A 9 0.39 8.00 7.38
CA ASN A 9 1.15 9.03 8.08
C ASN A 9 2.15 8.35 9.01
N ILE A 10 3.42 8.46 8.66
CA ILE A 10 4.52 7.87 9.42
C ILE A 10 5.60 8.95 9.58
N PRO A 11 5.57 9.71 10.68
CA PRO A 11 6.59 10.73 10.91
C PRO A 11 7.99 10.13 10.80
N GLY A 12 8.87 10.79 10.05
CA GLY A 12 10.23 10.31 9.82
C GLY A 12 10.36 9.18 8.81
N ALA A 13 9.32 8.89 8.02
CA ALA A 13 9.34 7.77 7.08
C ALA A 13 10.55 7.80 6.15
N SER A 14 10.94 8.97 5.64
CA SER A 14 12.10 9.10 4.73
C SER A 14 13.43 8.81 5.40
N GLU A 15 13.48 8.75 6.72
CA GLU A 15 14.70 8.45 7.49
C GLU A 15 14.78 6.99 7.92
N LEU A 16 13.77 6.17 7.56
CA LEU A 16 13.81 4.74 7.84
C LEU A 16 15.01 4.11 7.11
N THR A 17 15.72 3.24 7.83
CA THR A 17 16.89 2.55 7.28
C THR A 17 16.43 1.44 6.31
N PRO A 18 17.32 0.99 5.39
CA PRO A 18 17.00 -0.17 4.55
C PRO A 18 16.56 -1.40 5.34
N GLU A 19 17.13 -1.61 6.52
CA GLU A 19 16.75 -2.71 7.40
C GLU A 19 15.33 -2.56 7.94
N GLN A 20 14.96 -1.36 8.36
CA GLN A 20 13.61 -1.08 8.84
C GLN A 20 12.58 -1.21 7.72
N LEU A 21 12.91 -0.75 6.51
CA LEU A 21 12.06 -0.91 5.34
C LEU A 21 11.87 -2.38 4.98
N ARG A 22 12.93 -3.18 5.11
CA ARG A 22 12.86 -4.62 4.89
C ARG A 22 11.91 -5.29 5.87
N GLU A 23 11.96 -4.92 7.15
CA GLU A 23 11.06 -5.47 8.17
C GLU A 23 9.60 -5.14 7.90
N ILE A 24 9.33 -3.92 7.44
CA ILE A 24 7.99 -3.51 7.02
C ILE A 24 7.51 -4.40 5.87
N ALA A 25 8.36 -4.63 4.87
CA ALA A 25 8.02 -5.47 3.72
C ALA A 25 7.77 -6.92 4.12
N ILE A 26 8.58 -7.47 5.02
CA ILE A 26 8.39 -8.83 5.53
C ILE A 26 7.04 -8.94 6.23
N THR A 27 6.71 -8.00 7.10
CA THR A 27 5.43 -7.98 7.81
C THR A 27 4.27 -7.90 6.83
N SER A 28 4.35 -7.01 5.86
CA SER A 28 3.30 -6.85 4.86
C SER A 28 3.08 -8.14 4.07
N ASN A 29 4.15 -8.79 3.63
CA ASN A 29 4.05 -10.04 2.89
C ASN A 29 3.40 -11.15 3.71
N ARG A 30 3.75 -11.25 4.99
CA ARG A 30 3.12 -12.23 5.90
C ARG A 30 1.63 -11.97 6.05
N VAL A 31 1.24 -10.71 6.17
CA VAL A 31 -0.17 -10.35 6.28
C VAL A 31 -0.91 -10.72 5.00
N VAL A 32 -0.36 -10.38 3.83
CA VAL A 32 -0.96 -10.75 2.55
C VAL A 32 -1.21 -12.25 2.48
N ASP A 33 -0.21 -13.05 2.84
CA ASP A 33 -0.36 -14.51 2.85
C ASP A 33 -1.44 -15.00 3.81
N SER A 34 -1.65 -14.27 4.90
CA SER A 34 -2.63 -14.65 5.93
C SER A 34 -4.08 -14.34 5.55
N LEU A 35 -4.31 -13.48 4.55
CA LEU A 35 -5.65 -13.01 4.22
C LEU A 35 -6.53 -14.08 3.56
N GLY A 36 -5.93 -15.05 2.88
CA GLY A 36 -6.66 -16.15 2.26
C GLY A 36 -7.50 -15.74 1.06
N VAL A 37 -7.23 -14.59 0.47
CA VAL A 37 -7.93 -14.05 -0.70
C VAL A 37 -6.91 -13.54 -1.70
N VAL A 38 -7.35 -13.26 -2.92
CA VAL A 38 -6.47 -12.66 -3.93
C VAL A 38 -6.14 -11.24 -3.51
N TYR A 39 -4.86 -10.99 -3.29
CA TYR A 39 -4.36 -9.71 -2.81
C TYR A 39 -2.95 -9.47 -3.34
N THR A 40 -2.72 -8.34 -3.97
CA THR A 40 -1.41 -7.99 -4.50
C THR A 40 -0.95 -6.65 -3.93
N TRP A 41 0.19 -6.65 -3.26
CA TRP A 41 0.91 -5.42 -2.94
C TRP A 41 1.89 -5.15 -4.08
N ARG A 42 1.64 -4.11 -4.84
CA ARG A 42 2.47 -3.77 -6.00
C ARG A 42 3.80 -3.17 -5.59
N HIS A 43 3.73 -2.06 -4.90
CA HIS A 43 4.89 -1.33 -4.37
C HIS A 43 4.40 -0.20 -3.48
N SER A 44 5.35 0.47 -2.84
CA SER A 44 5.07 1.63 -2.02
C SER A 44 6.11 2.70 -2.27
N TYR A 45 5.71 3.95 -2.12
CA TYR A 45 6.60 5.10 -2.17
C TYR A 45 6.79 5.63 -0.76
N VAL A 46 8.04 5.76 -0.34
CA VAL A 46 8.39 6.41 0.92
C VAL A 46 8.77 7.84 0.57
N ALA A 47 8.00 8.81 1.05
CA ALA A 47 8.19 10.21 0.68
C ALA A 47 7.80 11.11 1.85
N GLY A 48 8.75 11.95 2.30
CA GLY A 48 8.51 12.84 3.43
C GLY A 48 8.17 12.06 4.70
N ASP A 49 7.04 12.38 5.31
CA ASP A 49 6.54 11.73 6.51
C ASP A 49 5.40 10.77 6.19
N LYS A 50 5.40 10.20 4.99
CA LYS A 50 4.33 9.29 4.54
C LYS A 50 4.88 8.11 3.75
N ILE A 51 4.08 7.05 3.74
CA ILE A 51 4.26 5.94 2.81
C ILE A 51 2.95 5.82 2.01
N TYR A 52 3.08 5.77 0.69
CA TYR A 52 1.97 5.61 -0.24
C TYR A 52 2.04 4.21 -0.82
N CYS A 53 1.03 3.40 -0.58
CA CYS A 53 1.03 1.99 -0.98
C CYS A 53 0.01 1.75 -2.09
N ILE A 54 0.36 0.90 -3.05
CA ILE A 54 -0.53 0.49 -4.13
C ILE A 54 -0.87 -0.98 -3.92
N HIS A 55 -2.15 -1.25 -3.66
CA HIS A 55 -2.66 -2.60 -3.40
C HIS A 55 -3.79 -2.93 -4.38
N GLU A 56 -3.91 -4.20 -4.74
CA GLU A 56 -4.98 -4.70 -5.61
C GLU A 56 -5.70 -5.84 -4.92
N THR A 57 -7.01 -5.70 -4.77
CA THR A 57 -7.87 -6.72 -4.21
C THR A 57 -9.32 -6.40 -4.57
N ASP A 58 -10.29 -7.20 -4.12
CA ASP A 58 -11.69 -7.03 -4.55
C ASP A 58 -12.40 -5.91 -3.82
N ASP A 59 -12.07 -5.65 -2.55
CA ASP A 59 -12.81 -4.66 -1.76
C ASP A 59 -11.93 -3.92 -0.74
N VAL A 60 -12.44 -2.77 -0.30
CA VAL A 60 -11.74 -1.91 0.64
C VAL A 60 -11.61 -2.53 2.03
N GLU A 61 -12.56 -3.37 2.43
CA GLU A 61 -12.52 -4.03 3.74
C GLU A 61 -11.29 -4.91 3.86
N THR A 62 -10.89 -5.58 2.79
CA THR A 62 -9.69 -6.41 2.78
C THR A 62 -8.43 -5.55 2.93
N VAL A 63 -8.41 -4.37 2.30
CA VAL A 63 -7.30 -3.41 2.47
C VAL A 63 -7.18 -2.97 3.93
N LEU A 64 -8.32 -2.65 4.56
CA LEU A 64 -8.34 -2.25 5.96
C LEU A 64 -7.93 -3.39 6.89
N GLU A 65 -8.32 -4.62 6.56
CA GLU A 65 -7.90 -5.80 7.33
C GLU A 65 -6.40 -6.03 7.23
N HIS A 66 -5.81 -5.83 6.06
CA HIS A 66 -4.36 -5.88 5.89
C HIS A 66 -3.67 -4.89 6.83
N ALA A 67 -4.15 -3.65 6.84
CA ALA A 67 -3.59 -2.60 7.69
C ALA A 67 -3.71 -2.97 9.17
N ARG A 68 -4.86 -3.48 9.59
CA ARG A 68 -5.12 -3.88 10.97
C ARG A 68 -4.19 -5.01 11.41
N ARG A 69 -4.06 -6.06 10.60
CA ARG A 69 -3.22 -7.21 10.94
C ARG A 69 -1.74 -6.85 11.00
N GLY A 70 -1.30 -5.97 10.11
CA GLY A 70 0.09 -5.55 10.06
C GLY A 70 0.45 -4.46 11.07
N GLY A 71 -0.56 -3.85 11.70
CA GLY A 71 -0.32 -2.71 12.58
C GLY A 71 0.09 -1.46 11.80
N PHE A 72 -0.30 -1.36 10.53
CA PHE A 72 0.01 -0.21 9.70
C PHE A 72 -1.09 0.84 9.78
N PRO A 73 -0.75 2.13 9.85
CA PRO A 73 -1.78 3.15 9.73
C PRO A 73 -2.36 3.13 8.31
N ALA A 74 -3.63 3.47 8.18
CA ALA A 74 -4.31 3.61 6.91
C ALA A 74 -5.16 4.88 6.99
N ASP A 75 -4.48 6.02 6.93
CA ASP A 75 -5.11 7.32 7.15
C ASP A 75 -6.04 7.69 5.99
N VAL A 76 -5.67 7.34 4.77
CA VAL A 76 -6.49 7.53 3.58
C VAL A 76 -6.43 6.26 2.75
N VAL A 77 -7.57 5.76 2.32
CA VAL A 77 -7.68 4.63 1.39
C VAL A 77 -8.65 5.04 0.29
N VAL A 78 -8.18 5.09 -0.95
CA VAL A 78 -8.98 5.53 -2.09
C VAL A 78 -8.84 4.53 -3.23
N GLU A 79 -9.96 4.17 -3.82
CA GLU A 79 -9.95 3.34 -5.02
C GLU A 79 -9.48 4.16 -6.22
N VAL A 80 -8.57 3.59 -7.01
CA VAL A 80 -8.05 4.22 -8.21
C VAL A 80 -9.10 4.14 -9.32
N ALA A 81 -9.48 5.28 -9.87
CA ALA A 81 -10.45 5.33 -10.97
C ALA A 81 -9.76 5.13 -12.33
N ALA A 82 -8.55 5.66 -12.48
CA ALA A 82 -7.81 5.58 -13.74
C ALA A 82 -6.32 5.82 -13.51
N ILE A 83 -5.51 5.31 -14.41
CA ILE A 83 -4.08 5.58 -14.43
C ILE A 83 -3.80 6.35 -15.70
N ILE A 84 -3.12 7.48 -15.55
CA ILE A 84 -2.68 8.28 -16.69
C ILE A 84 -1.15 8.33 -16.73
N SER A 85 -0.62 8.43 -17.93
CA SER A 85 0.82 8.50 -18.18
C SER A 85 1.08 9.34 -19.41
N PRO A 86 2.34 9.62 -19.77
CA PRO A 86 2.62 10.32 -21.03
C PRO A 86 1.96 9.66 -22.25
N GLU A 87 1.85 8.33 -22.23
CA GLU A 87 1.22 7.57 -23.33
C GLU A 87 -0.28 7.83 -23.44
N THR A 88 -0.92 8.32 -22.38
CA THR A 88 -2.34 8.65 -22.39
C THR A 88 -2.64 9.73 -23.44
N ALA A 89 -1.69 10.62 -23.69
CA ALA A 89 -1.85 11.69 -24.68
C ALA A 89 -1.94 11.17 -26.12
N ASP A 90 -1.51 9.95 -26.36
CA ASP A 90 -1.49 9.34 -27.70
C ASP A 90 -2.79 8.60 -28.07
N ARG A 91 -3.78 8.63 -27.21
CA ARG A 91 -5.03 7.87 -27.37
C ARG A 91 -6.23 8.73 -27.66
#